data_c289fc2568629a3bc0431f0d833e1944
#
_entry.id   c289fc2568629a3bc0431f0d833e1944
#
_cell.length_a   1.000
_cell.length_b   1.000
_cell.length_c   1.000
_cell.angle_alpha   90.00
_cell.angle_beta   90.00
_cell.angle_gamma   90.00
#
_symmetry.space_group_name_H-M   'P 1'
#
loop_
_entity.id
_entity.type
_entity.pdbx_description
1 polymer ?
#
loop_
_entity_poly.entity_id
_entity_poly.type
_entity_poly.pdbx_seq_one_letter_code
_entity_poly.pdbx_strand_id
1 'polypeptide(L)'
;MKQFFRRVAVVAALVMSAGAAQATLIDFEQPVSAGANTPFAPFLTHGDEFLQGSYYFDPFSNAPDAQFGDLVGAMVNGSDLSSCFSVLCPSNNTSTFYGSLNDGVVAFGRVDGQSFSVSGFDASFLGASGADLPPVSGLLRLQGFTSEGTSVDQTFQLAGPDASGALGFGSYLTSGSFASTQFATVYAFGFACSAEGACSAFSSNRGQFALDNINVSAVPEPETALLFAMGLLAMGAAVRRRRQQQPSA
;
A
#
# COMPACT_ATOMS: atom_id res chain seq x y z
N MET A 1 47.46 -3.62 19.21
CA MET A 1 46.10 -3.92 19.69
C MET A 1 45.06 -2.82 19.37
N LYS A 2 45.30 -1.53 19.66
CA LYS A 2 44.33 -0.43 19.39
C LYS A 2 43.89 -0.28 17.92
N GLN A 3 44.79 -0.52 16.95
CA GLN A 3 44.43 -0.42 15.51
C GLN A 3 43.59 -1.61 15.00
N PHE A 4 43.71 -2.78 15.64
CA PHE A 4 42.93 -3.97 15.28
C PHE A 4 41.46 -3.80 15.70
N PHE A 5 41.20 -3.27 16.91
CA PHE A 5 39.85 -2.98 17.38
C PHE A 5 39.14 -1.91 16.54
N ARG A 6 39.88 -0.89 16.06
CA ARG A 6 39.32 0.17 15.22
C ARG A 6 38.85 -0.37 13.84
N ARG A 7 39.55 -1.34 13.27
CA ARG A 7 39.20 -1.93 11.97
C ARG A 7 38.08 -2.96 12.06
N VAL A 8 37.97 -3.68 13.17
CA VAL A 8 36.85 -4.61 13.43
C VAL A 8 35.56 -3.82 13.69
N ALA A 9 35.62 -2.69 14.39
CA ALA A 9 34.46 -1.84 14.63
C ALA A 9 33.90 -1.18 13.34
N VAL A 10 34.76 -0.81 12.38
CA VAL A 10 34.31 -0.24 11.08
C VAL A 10 33.63 -1.31 10.21
N VAL A 11 34.12 -2.56 10.21
CA VAL A 11 33.49 -3.67 9.49
C VAL A 11 32.15 -4.05 10.10
N ALA A 12 32.05 -4.06 11.44
CA ALA A 12 30.78 -4.33 12.14
C ALA A 12 29.72 -3.23 11.89
N ALA A 13 30.14 -1.96 11.81
CA ALA A 13 29.22 -0.84 11.50
C ALA A 13 28.69 -0.89 10.06
N LEU A 14 29.49 -1.36 9.08
CA LEU A 14 29.05 -1.54 7.69
C LEU A 14 28.05 -2.72 7.53
N VAL A 15 28.13 -3.74 8.36
CA VAL A 15 27.21 -4.89 8.32
C VAL A 15 25.83 -4.52 8.88
N MET A 16 25.76 -3.60 9.84
CA MET A 16 24.48 -3.18 10.42
C MET A 16 23.65 -2.23 9.51
N SER A 17 24.22 -1.68 8.46
CA SER A 17 23.51 -0.79 7.53
C SER A 17 22.83 -1.52 6.35
N ALA A 18 23.07 -2.84 6.18
CA ALA A 18 22.58 -3.58 5.01
C ALA A 18 21.14 -4.09 5.11
N GLY A 19 20.44 -3.83 6.21
CA GLY A 19 19.10 -4.37 6.46
C GLY A 19 18.01 -3.33 6.73
N ALA A 20 18.22 -2.07 6.32
CA ALA A 20 17.16 -1.07 6.49
C ALA A 20 16.02 -1.35 5.50
N ALA A 21 14.84 -1.70 6.02
CA ALA A 21 13.63 -1.68 5.22
C ALA A 21 13.46 -0.29 4.61
N GLN A 22 13.32 -0.20 3.28
CA GLN A 22 13.03 1.07 2.63
C GLN A 22 11.52 1.29 2.62
N ALA A 23 11.10 2.38 3.25
CA ALA A 23 9.73 2.87 3.09
C ALA A 23 9.55 3.39 1.66
N THR A 24 8.46 3.02 1.04
CA THR A 24 8.04 3.46 -0.29
C THR A 24 6.67 4.11 -0.14
N LEU A 25 6.50 5.26 -0.78
CA LEU A 25 5.20 5.92 -0.90
C LEU A 25 4.56 5.50 -2.22
N ILE A 26 3.33 5.03 -2.17
CA ILE A 26 2.48 4.78 -3.33
C ILE A 26 1.51 5.96 -3.44
N ASP A 27 1.71 6.80 -4.43
CA ASP A 27 1.05 8.11 -4.60
C ASP A 27 0.13 8.17 -5.83
N PHE A 28 -0.01 7.09 -6.58
CA PHE A 28 -0.82 6.95 -7.78
C PHE A 28 -0.57 7.97 -8.89
N GLU A 29 0.55 8.71 -8.87
CA GLU A 29 0.85 9.74 -9.86
C GLU A 29 1.26 9.16 -11.23
N GLN A 30 1.80 7.95 -11.25
CA GLN A 30 2.29 7.32 -12.48
C GLN A 30 1.88 5.85 -12.58
N PRO A 31 0.58 5.53 -12.55
CA PRO A 31 0.14 4.16 -12.73
C PRO A 31 0.36 3.71 -14.18
N VAL A 32 0.73 2.45 -14.36
CA VAL A 32 0.89 1.84 -15.67
C VAL A 32 0.03 0.59 -15.78
N SER A 33 -0.51 0.30 -16.95
CA SER A 33 -1.23 -0.96 -17.17
C SER A 33 -0.29 -2.16 -16.96
N ALA A 34 -0.75 -3.22 -16.32
CA ALA A 34 0.00 -4.47 -16.20
C ALA A 34 0.19 -5.19 -17.54
N GLY A 35 -0.67 -4.91 -18.54
CA GLY A 35 -0.54 -5.42 -19.90
C GLY A 35 0.52 -4.64 -20.70
N ALA A 36 1.52 -5.34 -21.23
CA ALA A 36 2.73 -4.76 -21.85
C ALA A 36 2.49 -3.78 -23.02
N ASN A 37 1.29 -3.70 -23.59
CA ASN A 37 0.97 -2.83 -24.74
C ASN A 37 -0.39 -2.13 -24.62
N THR A 38 -0.99 -2.12 -23.42
CA THR A 38 -2.28 -1.48 -23.21
C THR A 38 -2.05 -0.13 -22.56
N PRO A 39 -2.51 1.00 -23.18
CA PRO A 39 -2.47 2.29 -22.52
C PRO A 39 -3.25 2.23 -21.20
N PHE A 40 -2.74 2.87 -20.18
CA PHE A 40 -3.45 2.99 -18.91
C PHE A 40 -4.73 3.79 -19.13
N ALA A 41 -5.87 3.24 -18.72
CA ALA A 41 -7.15 3.92 -18.75
C ALA A 41 -7.51 4.44 -17.35
N PRO A 42 -8.07 5.65 -17.21
CA PRO A 42 -8.43 6.19 -15.90
C PRO A 42 -9.58 5.44 -15.23
N PHE A 43 -10.44 4.79 -16.00
CA PHE A 43 -11.49 3.89 -15.48
C PHE A 43 -10.95 2.49 -15.33
N LEU A 44 -11.22 1.90 -14.17
CA LEU A 44 -10.78 0.58 -13.79
C LEU A 44 -11.99 -0.33 -13.68
N THR A 45 -11.91 -1.46 -14.35
CA THR A 45 -12.99 -2.44 -14.41
C THR A 45 -12.58 -3.76 -13.77
N HIS A 46 -13.55 -4.58 -13.41
CA HIS A 46 -13.30 -5.93 -12.91
C HIS A 46 -12.49 -6.74 -13.93
N GLY A 47 -11.32 -7.17 -13.52
CA GLY A 47 -10.33 -7.85 -14.35
C GLY A 47 -9.20 -6.98 -14.88
N ASP A 48 -9.21 -5.67 -14.59
CA ASP A 48 -8.06 -4.81 -14.83
C ASP A 48 -7.00 -5.01 -13.73
N GLU A 49 -5.74 -4.85 -14.13
CA GLU A 49 -4.61 -4.78 -13.20
C GLU A 49 -3.70 -3.63 -13.61
N PHE A 50 -3.19 -2.90 -12.64
CA PHE A 50 -2.21 -1.85 -12.89
C PHE A 50 -1.04 -1.93 -11.93
N LEU A 51 0.06 -1.29 -12.29
CA LEU A 51 1.28 -1.22 -11.52
C LEU A 51 1.56 0.21 -11.07
N GLN A 52 2.04 0.33 -9.83
CA GLN A 52 2.62 1.56 -9.32
C GLN A 52 3.96 1.23 -8.66
N GLY A 53 5.05 1.57 -9.34
CA GLY A 53 6.38 1.16 -8.92
C GLY A 53 6.54 -0.36 -8.87
N SER A 54 6.90 -0.90 -7.71
CA SER A 54 7.08 -2.34 -7.47
C SER A 54 5.82 -3.06 -6.97
N TYR A 55 4.66 -2.39 -7.01
CA TYR A 55 3.41 -2.94 -6.52
C TYR A 55 2.40 -3.10 -7.66
N TYR A 56 1.66 -4.21 -7.61
CA TYR A 56 0.48 -4.42 -8.44
C TYR A 56 -0.77 -4.01 -7.67
N PHE A 57 -1.81 -3.63 -8.40
CA PHE A 57 -3.14 -3.33 -7.92
C PHE A 57 -4.15 -4.03 -8.82
N ASP A 58 -5.04 -4.80 -8.20
CA ASP A 58 -6.09 -5.57 -8.86
C ASP A 58 -7.44 -5.10 -8.29
N PRO A 59 -8.11 -4.13 -8.95
CA PRO A 59 -9.46 -3.71 -8.60
C PRO A 59 -10.49 -4.70 -9.13
N PHE A 60 -11.41 -5.14 -8.28
CA PHE A 60 -12.44 -6.08 -8.65
C PHE A 60 -13.75 -5.84 -7.90
N SER A 61 -14.86 -6.37 -8.44
CA SER A 61 -16.15 -6.40 -7.77
C SER A 61 -16.30 -7.68 -6.94
N ASN A 62 -16.77 -7.56 -5.72
CA ASN A 62 -17.14 -8.69 -4.84
C ASN A 62 -18.64 -9.03 -4.95
N ALA A 63 -19.37 -8.46 -5.93
CA ALA A 63 -20.76 -8.81 -6.17
C ALA A 63 -20.88 -10.25 -6.71
N PRO A 64 -21.93 -11.00 -6.31
CA PRO A 64 -22.10 -12.38 -6.76
C PRO A 64 -22.32 -12.53 -8.28
N ASP A 65 -22.78 -11.47 -8.93
CA ASP A 65 -23.07 -11.37 -10.37
C ASP A 65 -22.04 -10.51 -11.13
N ALA A 66 -20.88 -10.22 -10.50
CA ALA A 66 -19.81 -9.44 -11.12
C ALA A 66 -19.39 -10.02 -12.47
N GLN A 67 -19.26 -9.15 -13.45
CA GLN A 67 -18.81 -9.48 -14.80
C GLN A 67 -17.50 -8.80 -15.13
N PHE A 68 -16.71 -9.45 -15.95
CA PHE A 68 -15.53 -8.81 -16.54
C PHE A 68 -15.93 -7.52 -17.26
N GLY A 69 -15.27 -6.41 -16.93
CA GLY A 69 -15.58 -5.10 -17.49
C GLY A 69 -16.53 -4.23 -16.64
N ASP A 70 -17.07 -4.74 -15.52
CA ASP A 70 -17.84 -3.91 -14.59
C ASP A 70 -16.97 -2.84 -13.96
N LEU A 71 -17.46 -1.59 -13.94
CA LEU A 71 -16.74 -0.46 -13.35
C LEU A 71 -16.59 -0.64 -11.84
N VAL A 72 -15.36 -0.68 -11.35
CA VAL A 72 -15.04 -0.89 -9.92
C VAL A 72 -14.13 0.18 -9.33
N GLY A 73 -13.55 1.05 -10.17
CA GLY A 73 -12.68 2.11 -9.70
C GLY A 73 -12.32 3.11 -10.78
N ALA A 74 -11.60 4.15 -10.37
CA ALA A 74 -11.04 5.14 -11.27
C ALA A 74 -9.78 5.79 -10.67
N MET A 75 -8.87 6.24 -11.52
CA MET A 75 -7.85 7.23 -11.15
C MET A 75 -8.45 8.62 -11.32
N VAL A 76 -8.46 9.36 -10.23
CA VAL A 76 -9.08 10.67 -10.14
C VAL A 76 -7.99 11.73 -10.00
N ASN A 77 -8.04 12.75 -10.84
CA ASN A 77 -7.18 13.91 -10.72
C ASN A 77 -7.78 14.87 -9.68
N GLY A 78 -7.18 14.94 -8.50
CA GLY A 78 -7.65 15.81 -7.41
C GLY A 78 -7.59 17.30 -7.71
N SER A 79 -6.77 17.72 -8.68
CA SER A 79 -6.75 19.12 -9.17
C SER A 79 -7.93 19.46 -10.08
N ASP A 80 -8.63 18.45 -10.62
CA ASP A 80 -9.77 18.60 -11.51
C ASP A 80 -10.95 17.75 -11.01
N LEU A 81 -11.80 18.36 -10.19
CA LEU A 81 -12.98 17.69 -9.63
C LEU A 81 -14.00 17.24 -10.67
N SER A 82 -13.89 17.69 -11.93
CA SER A 82 -14.73 17.17 -13.01
C SER A 82 -14.41 15.70 -13.31
N SER A 83 -13.22 15.24 -12.96
CA SER A 83 -12.80 13.85 -13.07
C SER A 83 -13.50 12.91 -12.07
N CYS A 84 -14.23 13.47 -11.11
CA CYS A 84 -15.01 12.70 -10.11
C CYS A 84 -16.36 12.18 -10.62
N PHE A 85 -16.70 12.48 -11.85
CA PHE A 85 -17.96 12.06 -12.51
C PHE A 85 -19.22 12.45 -11.71
N SER A 86 -19.99 11.48 -11.26
CA SER A 86 -21.23 11.68 -10.51
C SER A 86 -21.09 11.47 -9.01
N VAL A 87 -19.88 11.25 -8.49
CA VAL A 87 -19.62 11.07 -7.06
C VAL A 87 -19.13 12.37 -6.42
N LEU A 88 -19.39 12.52 -5.11
CA LEU A 88 -18.81 13.59 -4.32
C LEU A 88 -17.41 13.17 -3.89
N CYS A 89 -16.41 13.83 -4.44
CA CYS A 89 -15.01 13.58 -4.15
C CYS A 89 -14.45 14.48 -3.06
N PRO A 90 -13.38 14.04 -2.39
CA PRO A 90 -12.65 14.88 -1.46
C PRO A 90 -12.04 16.09 -2.16
N SER A 91 -12.10 17.26 -1.53
CA SER A 91 -11.68 18.55 -2.10
C SER A 91 -10.30 19.02 -1.63
N ASN A 92 -9.68 18.33 -0.67
CA ASN A 92 -8.40 18.73 -0.07
C ASN A 92 -7.19 17.93 -0.60
N ASN A 93 -7.33 17.26 -1.74
CA ASN A 93 -6.25 16.59 -2.45
C ASN A 93 -6.11 17.19 -3.84
N THR A 94 -4.88 17.50 -4.27
CA THR A 94 -4.54 18.03 -5.59
C THR A 94 -3.71 17.06 -6.43
N SER A 95 -3.37 15.89 -5.87
CA SER A 95 -2.67 14.79 -6.54
C SER A 95 -3.66 13.83 -7.20
N THR A 96 -3.14 12.89 -7.96
CA THR A 96 -3.93 11.75 -8.46
C THR A 96 -4.17 10.76 -7.32
N PHE A 97 -5.37 10.22 -7.20
CA PHE A 97 -5.70 9.20 -6.22
C PHE A 97 -6.55 8.07 -6.83
N TYR A 98 -6.51 6.91 -6.19
CA TYR A 98 -7.40 5.80 -6.52
C TYR A 98 -8.76 6.01 -5.88
N GLY A 99 -9.84 5.96 -6.67
CA GLY A 99 -11.22 5.94 -6.21
C GLY A 99 -11.83 4.56 -6.44
N SER A 100 -12.28 3.88 -5.37
CA SER A 100 -13.07 2.66 -5.46
C SER A 100 -14.54 3.02 -5.66
N LEU A 101 -15.18 2.39 -6.63
CA LEU A 101 -16.57 2.64 -7.05
C LEU A 101 -17.39 1.35 -6.97
N ASN A 102 -18.70 1.47 -6.80
CA ASN A 102 -19.66 0.36 -6.87
C ASN A 102 -19.32 -0.81 -5.93
N ASP A 103 -18.99 -0.51 -4.67
CA ASP A 103 -18.53 -1.47 -3.67
C ASP A 103 -17.30 -2.29 -4.15
N GLY A 104 -16.45 -1.67 -4.96
CA GLY A 104 -15.22 -2.27 -5.44
C GLY A 104 -14.25 -2.58 -4.30
N VAL A 105 -13.47 -3.62 -4.52
CA VAL A 105 -12.33 -4.02 -3.69
C VAL A 105 -11.07 -3.77 -4.49
N VAL A 106 -10.00 -3.35 -3.87
CA VAL A 106 -8.68 -3.37 -4.49
C VAL A 106 -7.75 -4.26 -3.69
N ALA A 107 -7.17 -5.26 -4.36
CA ALA A 107 -6.07 -6.04 -3.83
C ALA A 107 -4.75 -5.42 -4.28
N PHE A 108 -3.75 -5.39 -3.41
CA PHE A 108 -2.41 -4.96 -3.80
C PHE A 108 -1.33 -5.78 -3.11
N GLY A 109 -0.20 -5.90 -3.78
CA GLY A 109 0.95 -6.64 -3.31
C GLY A 109 2.18 -6.29 -4.13
N ARG A 110 3.30 -6.90 -3.80
CA ARG A 110 4.54 -6.69 -4.53
C ARG A 110 4.60 -7.57 -5.77
N VAL A 111 5.08 -7.01 -6.88
CA VAL A 111 5.26 -7.72 -8.16
C VAL A 111 6.25 -8.90 -8.03
N ASP A 112 7.25 -8.79 -7.14
CA ASP A 112 8.24 -9.84 -6.89
C ASP A 112 7.76 -10.93 -5.92
N GLY A 113 6.52 -10.83 -5.41
CA GLY A 113 5.92 -11.78 -4.46
C GLY A 113 6.48 -11.71 -3.04
N GLN A 114 7.38 -10.77 -2.75
CA GLN A 114 7.93 -10.59 -1.40
C GLN A 114 6.92 -9.93 -0.47
N SER A 115 7.04 -10.25 0.80
CA SER A 115 6.19 -9.65 1.82
C SER A 115 6.52 -8.17 2.07
N PHE A 116 5.51 -7.42 2.47
CA PHE A 116 5.61 -6.01 2.81
C PHE A 116 4.74 -5.68 4.04
N SER A 117 4.97 -4.55 4.65
CA SER A 117 4.11 -3.99 5.69
C SER A 117 3.50 -2.67 5.21
N VAL A 118 2.35 -2.31 5.76
CA VAL A 118 1.67 -1.03 5.54
C VAL A 118 1.70 -0.26 6.85
N SER A 119 2.27 0.94 6.85
CA SER A 119 2.38 1.77 8.06
C SER A 119 1.35 2.91 8.12
N GLY A 120 0.81 3.33 6.99
CA GLY A 120 -0.20 4.37 6.93
C GLY A 120 -0.65 4.65 5.51
N PHE A 121 -1.66 5.50 5.37
CA PHE A 121 -2.23 5.93 4.08
C PHE A 121 -3.13 7.14 4.29
N ASP A 122 -3.48 7.81 3.21
CA ASP A 122 -4.53 8.82 3.18
C ASP A 122 -5.79 8.21 2.56
N ALA A 123 -6.96 8.50 3.15
CA ALA A 123 -8.24 8.00 2.63
C ALA A 123 -9.39 8.97 2.89
N SER A 124 -10.42 8.85 2.06
CA SER A 124 -11.68 9.58 2.19
C SER A 124 -12.86 8.68 1.81
N PHE A 125 -14.04 9.01 2.30
CA PHE A 125 -15.28 8.47 1.73
C PHE A 125 -15.54 9.12 0.36
N LEU A 126 -16.17 8.37 -0.56
CA LEU A 126 -16.72 8.89 -1.81
C LEU A 126 -18.25 8.75 -1.72
N GLY A 127 -18.96 9.86 -1.81
CA GLY A 127 -20.41 9.87 -1.67
C GLY A 127 -21.14 10.03 -2.99
N ALA A 128 -22.43 9.70 -3.03
CA ALA A 128 -23.29 10.12 -4.12
C ALA A 128 -23.53 11.63 -4.03
N SER A 129 -23.44 12.33 -5.16
CA SER A 129 -23.72 13.77 -5.21
C SER A 129 -25.15 14.07 -4.71
N GLY A 130 -25.28 15.03 -3.78
CA GLY A 130 -26.56 15.41 -3.20
C GLY A 130 -27.11 14.45 -2.14
N ALA A 131 -26.36 13.42 -1.72
CA ALA A 131 -26.75 12.56 -0.61
C ALA A 131 -26.56 13.27 0.73
N ASP A 132 -27.51 13.03 1.66
CA ASP A 132 -27.36 13.40 3.07
C ASP A 132 -26.47 12.35 3.75
N LEU A 133 -25.23 12.72 4.01
CA LEU A 133 -24.20 11.83 4.54
C LEU A 133 -24.00 12.06 6.04
N PRO A 134 -23.92 11.00 6.86
CA PRO A 134 -23.68 11.12 8.30
C PRO A 134 -22.24 11.56 8.61
N PRO A 135 -21.95 12.03 9.86
CA PRO A 135 -20.61 12.43 10.30
C PRO A 135 -19.52 11.35 10.12
N VAL A 136 -19.89 10.07 10.23
CA VAL A 136 -19.11 8.93 9.78
C VAL A 136 -19.83 8.34 8.59
N SER A 137 -19.41 8.70 7.39
CA SER A 137 -20.09 8.29 6.16
C SER A 137 -19.73 6.87 5.73
N GLY A 138 -18.56 6.39 6.12
CA GLY A 138 -18.12 5.05 5.80
C GLY A 138 -17.03 4.52 6.70
N LEU A 139 -16.69 3.26 6.46
CA LEU A 139 -15.49 2.63 7.02
C LEU A 139 -14.62 2.14 5.86
N LEU A 140 -13.33 2.19 6.03
CA LEU A 140 -12.36 1.49 5.18
C LEU A 140 -11.77 0.34 5.97
N ARG A 141 -11.81 -0.87 5.43
CA ARG A 141 -11.12 -2.02 5.99
C ARG A 141 -9.93 -2.38 5.12
N LEU A 142 -8.78 -2.52 5.76
CA LEU A 142 -7.64 -3.23 5.22
C LEU A 142 -7.63 -4.64 5.79
N GLN A 143 -7.58 -5.64 4.91
CA GLN A 143 -7.45 -7.05 5.28
C GLN A 143 -6.19 -7.60 4.61
N GLY A 144 -5.17 -7.85 5.41
CA GLY A 144 -3.89 -8.37 4.93
C GLY A 144 -3.78 -9.87 5.12
N PHE A 145 -3.19 -10.55 4.15
CA PHE A 145 -2.90 -11.98 4.18
C PHE A 145 -1.39 -12.19 4.17
N THR A 146 -0.89 -12.99 5.11
CA THR A 146 0.52 -13.42 5.13
C THR A 146 0.76 -14.47 4.05
N SER A 147 2.04 -14.76 3.75
CA SER A 147 2.42 -15.86 2.86
C SER A 147 1.96 -17.25 3.35
N GLU A 148 1.64 -17.38 4.63
CA GLU A 148 1.11 -18.60 5.24
C GLU A 148 -0.43 -18.67 5.21
N GLY A 149 -1.09 -17.64 4.65
CA GLY A 149 -2.55 -17.57 4.55
C GLY A 149 -3.26 -17.06 5.82
N THR A 150 -2.52 -16.64 6.84
CA THR A 150 -3.12 -15.99 8.02
C THR A 150 -3.61 -14.59 7.65
N SER A 151 -4.84 -14.25 8.05
CA SER A 151 -5.39 -12.91 7.83
C SER A 151 -5.36 -12.05 9.09
N VAL A 152 -5.06 -10.77 8.90
CA VAL A 152 -5.18 -9.72 9.92
C VAL A 152 -5.93 -8.56 9.29
N ASP A 153 -6.88 -7.96 10.01
CA ASP A 153 -7.63 -6.81 9.52
C ASP A 153 -7.55 -5.62 10.47
N GLN A 154 -7.72 -4.43 9.90
CA GLN A 154 -7.89 -3.19 10.62
C GLN A 154 -8.92 -2.32 9.89
N THR A 155 -9.81 -1.69 10.68
CA THR A 155 -10.90 -0.86 10.14
C THR A 155 -10.73 0.58 10.61
N PHE A 156 -10.97 1.52 9.70
CA PHE A 156 -10.82 2.96 9.90
C PHE A 156 -12.14 3.65 9.60
N GLN A 157 -12.48 4.67 10.39
CA GLN A 157 -13.67 5.49 10.15
C GLN A 157 -13.34 6.58 9.13
N LEU A 158 -14.15 6.67 8.08
CA LEU A 158 -14.08 7.73 7.09
C LEU A 158 -15.07 8.82 7.46
N ALA A 159 -14.55 10.04 7.63
CA ALA A 159 -15.38 11.19 7.99
C ALA A 159 -16.38 11.52 6.88
N GLY A 160 -17.54 11.98 7.28
CA GLY A 160 -18.51 12.61 6.39
C GLY A 160 -18.15 14.04 6.05
N PRO A 161 -19.05 14.76 5.34
CA PRO A 161 -18.81 16.12 4.92
C PRO A 161 -18.53 17.06 6.10
N ASP A 162 -17.68 18.02 5.88
CA ASP A 162 -17.43 19.12 6.78
C ASP A 162 -18.60 20.14 6.79
N ALA A 163 -18.46 21.24 7.52
CA ALA A 163 -19.48 22.28 7.62
C ALA A 163 -19.78 22.98 6.28
N SER A 164 -18.92 22.86 5.28
CA SER A 164 -19.13 23.35 3.91
C SER A 164 -19.82 22.32 3.00
N GLY A 165 -20.03 21.10 3.48
CA GLY A 165 -20.55 19.98 2.71
C GLY A 165 -19.49 19.22 1.90
N ALA A 166 -18.20 19.50 2.11
CA ALA A 166 -17.10 18.89 1.38
C ALA A 166 -16.57 17.64 2.11
N LEU A 167 -16.29 16.58 1.35
CA LEU A 167 -15.50 15.45 1.81
C LEU A 167 -14.00 15.81 1.76
N GLY A 168 -13.20 15.16 2.61
CA GLY A 168 -11.77 15.36 2.66
C GLY A 168 -11.00 14.11 3.03
N PHE A 169 -9.77 14.00 2.52
CA PHE A 169 -8.82 13.00 2.97
C PHE A 169 -8.43 13.23 4.42
N GLY A 170 -8.43 12.14 5.19
CA GLY A 170 -7.74 12.04 6.47
C GLY A 170 -6.53 11.12 6.34
N SER A 171 -5.52 11.36 7.17
CA SER A 171 -4.33 10.49 7.26
C SER A 171 -4.53 9.45 8.36
N TYR A 172 -4.26 8.21 8.05
CA TYR A 172 -4.45 7.05 8.91
C TYR A 172 -3.14 6.30 9.13
N LEU A 173 -2.89 5.91 10.36
CA LEU A 173 -1.76 5.05 10.71
C LEU A 173 -2.28 3.66 11.08
N THR A 174 -1.61 2.64 10.59
CA THR A 174 -1.87 1.27 11.04
C THR A 174 -1.33 1.06 12.45
N SER A 175 -1.90 0.12 13.19
CA SER A 175 -1.54 -0.12 14.58
C SER A 175 -1.68 -1.59 14.96
N GLY A 176 -1.22 -1.93 16.17
CA GLY A 176 -1.37 -3.26 16.74
C GLY A 176 -0.77 -4.37 15.89
N SER A 177 -1.52 -5.46 15.75
CA SER A 177 -1.10 -6.63 14.97
C SER A 177 -0.97 -6.31 13.48
N PHE A 178 -1.81 -5.43 12.92
CA PHE A 178 -1.74 -5.07 11.51
C PHE A 178 -0.41 -4.37 11.17
N ALA A 179 0.00 -3.39 11.97
CA ALA A 179 1.24 -2.66 11.76
C ALA A 179 2.51 -3.52 11.88
N SER A 180 2.46 -4.59 12.69
CA SER A 180 3.59 -5.49 12.94
C SER A 180 3.62 -6.72 12.02
N THR A 181 2.59 -6.93 11.21
CA THR A 181 2.49 -8.09 10.31
C THR A 181 3.04 -7.76 8.93
N GLN A 182 3.65 -8.77 8.32
CA GLN A 182 4.13 -8.74 6.95
C GLN A 182 3.13 -9.48 6.06
N PHE A 183 2.67 -8.83 5.00
CA PHE A 183 1.64 -9.32 4.11
C PHE A 183 2.19 -9.71 2.75
N ALA A 184 1.67 -10.77 2.18
CA ALA A 184 1.84 -11.10 0.76
C ALA A 184 0.87 -10.27 -0.10
N THR A 185 -0.35 -10.04 0.42
CA THR A 185 -1.40 -9.27 -0.26
C THR A 185 -2.25 -8.54 0.78
N VAL A 186 -2.69 -7.33 0.44
CA VAL A 186 -3.65 -6.56 1.24
C VAL A 186 -4.84 -6.21 0.36
N TYR A 187 -6.04 -6.41 0.90
CA TYR A 187 -7.31 -6.01 0.31
C TYR A 187 -7.81 -4.75 1.02
N ALA A 188 -8.24 -3.76 0.25
CA ALA A 188 -8.91 -2.58 0.76
C ALA A 188 -10.34 -2.54 0.23
N PHE A 189 -11.32 -2.37 1.12
CA PHE A 189 -12.73 -2.27 0.75
C PHE A 189 -13.51 -1.39 1.73
N GLY A 190 -14.57 -0.78 1.21
CA GLY A 190 -15.36 0.21 1.91
C GLY A 190 -16.67 -0.34 2.47
N PHE A 191 -17.19 0.38 3.46
CA PHE A 191 -18.53 0.22 4.01
C PHE A 191 -19.25 1.57 3.91
N ALA A 192 -20.51 1.57 3.55
CA ALA A 192 -21.36 2.74 3.70
C ALA A 192 -22.07 2.68 5.04
N CYS A 193 -22.11 3.81 5.75
CA CYS A 193 -22.78 3.93 7.04
C CYS A 193 -24.09 4.72 6.92
N SER A 194 -25.13 4.30 7.67
CA SER A 194 -26.37 5.04 7.80
C SER A 194 -26.28 6.10 8.90
N ALA A 195 -27.27 7.00 8.96
CA ALA A 195 -27.38 8.02 10.02
C ALA A 195 -27.50 7.40 11.43
N GLU A 196 -28.03 6.17 11.53
CA GLU A 196 -28.16 5.42 12.77
C GLU A 196 -26.87 4.69 13.17
N GLY A 197 -25.79 4.81 12.36
CA GLY A 197 -24.47 4.22 12.61
C GLY A 197 -24.32 2.76 12.16
N ALA A 198 -25.30 2.18 11.47
CA ALA A 198 -25.15 0.85 10.87
C ALA A 198 -24.32 0.96 9.58
N CYS A 199 -23.24 0.16 9.48
CA CYS A 199 -22.35 0.16 8.33
C CYS A 199 -22.39 -1.22 7.64
N SER A 200 -22.51 -1.23 6.30
CA SER A 200 -22.53 -2.45 5.49
C SER A 200 -21.61 -2.32 4.27
N ALA A 201 -20.94 -3.41 3.93
CA ALA A 201 -20.18 -3.57 2.69
C ALA A 201 -20.97 -4.42 1.70
N PHE A 202 -20.73 -4.23 0.40
CA PHE A 202 -21.22 -5.07 -0.70
C PHE A 202 -22.74 -5.26 -0.78
N SER A 203 -23.51 -4.33 -0.22
CA SER A 203 -24.96 -4.45 -0.15
C SER A 203 -25.73 -3.34 -0.86
N SER A 204 -25.06 -2.27 -1.26
CA SER A 204 -25.75 -1.06 -1.74
C SER A 204 -25.01 -0.30 -2.85
N ASN A 205 -23.87 -0.80 -3.33
CA ASN A 205 -22.94 -0.09 -4.22
C ASN A 205 -22.56 1.32 -3.70
N ARG A 206 -22.48 1.49 -2.38
CA ARG A 206 -22.21 2.77 -1.72
C ARG A 206 -20.96 2.74 -0.84
N GLY A 207 -20.35 1.59 -0.63
CA GLY A 207 -19.11 1.44 0.15
C GLY A 207 -17.90 1.94 -0.64
N GLN A 208 -17.98 3.19 -1.10
CA GLN A 208 -16.97 3.79 -1.97
C GLN A 208 -15.95 4.57 -1.15
N PHE A 209 -14.70 4.53 -1.58
CA PHE A 209 -13.61 5.23 -0.90
C PHE A 209 -12.55 5.73 -1.87
N ALA A 210 -11.85 6.78 -1.46
CA ALA A 210 -10.61 7.24 -2.09
C ALA A 210 -9.42 6.78 -1.25
N LEU A 211 -8.31 6.44 -1.91
CA LEU A 211 -7.07 5.98 -1.30
C LEU A 211 -5.89 6.66 -1.98
N ASP A 212 -4.96 7.15 -1.16
CA ASP A 212 -3.74 7.82 -1.63
C ASP A 212 -2.61 7.64 -0.62
N ASN A 213 -1.39 7.97 -1.03
CA ASN A 213 -0.22 8.06 -0.15
C ASN A 213 -0.01 6.82 0.74
N ILE A 214 -0.11 5.61 0.17
CA ILE A 214 0.09 4.39 0.96
C ILE A 214 1.56 4.24 1.29
N ASN A 215 1.88 4.26 2.59
CA ASN A 215 3.23 4.05 3.10
C ASN A 215 3.47 2.55 3.31
N VAL A 216 4.32 1.99 2.50
CA VAL A 216 4.69 0.57 2.53
C VAL A 216 6.18 0.40 2.79
N SER A 217 6.55 -0.70 3.43
CA SER A 217 7.96 -1.05 3.64
C SER A 217 8.22 -2.46 3.15
N ALA A 218 9.13 -2.59 2.20
CA ALA A 218 9.62 -3.89 1.77
C ALA A 218 10.44 -4.54 2.90
N VAL A 219 10.24 -5.83 3.11
CA VAL A 219 11.05 -6.57 4.08
C VAL A 219 12.28 -7.11 3.36
N PRO A 220 13.51 -6.79 3.82
CA PRO A 220 14.72 -7.38 3.26
C PRO A 220 14.70 -8.90 3.47
N GLU A 221 15.01 -9.65 2.42
CA GLU A 221 15.13 -11.10 2.52
C GLU A 221 16.22 -11.48 3.54
N PRO A 222 15.91 -12.35 4.53
CA PRO A 222 16.92 -12.81 5.47
C PRO A 222 18.09 -13.51 4.76
N GLU A 223 17.84 -14.14 3.61
CA GLU A 223 18.89 -14.79 2.79
C GLU A 223 19.87 -13.79 2.19
N THR A 224 19.44 -12.63 1.74
CA THR A 224 20.31 -11.57 1.21
C THR A 224 21.24 -11.03 2.29
N ALA A 225 20.73 -10.80 3.50
CA ALA A 225 21.52 -10.38 4.63
C ALA A 225 22.54 -11.46 5.05
N LEU A 226 22.13 -12.73 5.02
CA LEU A 226 22.99 -13.87 5.34
C LEU A 226 24.10 -14.05 4.29
N LEU A 227 23.79 -13.98 3.00
CA LEU A 227 24.77 -14.05 1.89
C LEU A 227 25.78 -12.91 1.95
N PHE A 228 25.31 -11.69 2.24
CA PHE A 228 26.19 -10.55 2.41
C PHE A 228 27.12 -10.73 3.62
N ALA A 229 26.62 -11.19 4.76
CA ALA A 229 27.40 -11.48 5.95
C ALA A 229 28.45 -12.59 5.68
N MET A 230 28.06 -13.66 5.00
CA MET A 230 28.98 -14.74 4.62
C MET A 230 30.05 -14.26 3.63
N GLY A 231 29.69 -13.41 2.67
CA GLY A 231 30.63 -12.80 1.73
C GLY A 231 31.69 -11.95 2.44
N LEU A 232 31.29 -11.14 3.41
CA LEU A 232 32.21 -10.34 4.22
C LEU A 232 33.12 -11.19 5.12
N LEU A 233 32.61 -12.27 5.69
CA LEU A 233 33.39 -13.22 6.48
C LEU A 233 34.43 -13.93 5.61
N ALA A 234 34.06 -14.35 4.38
CA ALA A 234 34.97 -14.99 3.45
C ALA A 234 36.10 -14.04 2.99
N MET A 235 35.77 -12.78 2.69
CA MET A 235 36.75 -11.75 2.35
C MET A 235 37.70 -11.46 3.54
N GLY A 236 37.17 -11.37 4.75
CA GLY A 236 37.95 -11.17 5.96
C GLY A 236 38.95 -12.31 6.22
N ALA A 237 38.52 -13.56 6.01
CA ALA A 237 39.36 -14.75 6.12
C ALA A 237 40.49 -14.78 5.04
N ALA A 238 40.16 -14.42 3.79
CA ALA A 238 41.13 -14.34 2.69
C ALA A 238 42.23 -13.30 2.94
N VAL A 239 41.83 -12.10 3.42
CA VAL A 239 42.79 -11.03 3.79
C VAL A 239 43.71 -11.48 4.93
N ARG A 240 43.16 -12.19 5.94
CA ARG A 240 43.97 -12.72 7.06
C ARG A 240 44.98 -13.75 6.61
N ARG A 241 44.60 -14.68 5.71
CA ARG A 241 45.54 -15.69 5.14
C ARG A 241 46.65 -15.03 4.36
N ARG A 242 46.40 -14.02 3.52
CA ARG A 242 47.44 -13.31 2.76
C ARG A 242 48.45 -12.60 3.66
N ARG A 243 48.02 -12.06 4.81
CA ARG A 243 48.93 -11.41 5.77
C ARG A 243 49.85 -12.41 6.50
N GLN A 244 49.41 -13.64 6.71
CA GLN A 244 50.20 -14.69 7.35
C GLN A 244 51.24 -15.29 6.39
N GLN A 245 51.08 -15.12 5.08
CA GLN A 245 51.99 -15.64 4.05
C GLN A 245 53.06 -14.61 3.62
N GLN A 246 53.04 -13.37 4.12
CA GLN A 246 54.13 -12.43 3.86
C GLN A 246 55.34 -12.79 4.74
N PRO A 247 56.47 -13.25 4.16
CA PRO A 247 57.68 -13.48 4.93
C PRO A 247 58.18 -12.15 5.49
N SER A 248 58.59 -12.16 6.74
CA SER A 248 59.31 -11.06 7.37
C SER A 248 60.62 -10.88 6.63
N ALA A 249 60.76 -9.76 5.92
CA ALA A 249 62.03 -9.31 5.36
C ALA A 249 62.91 -8.73 6.47
#